data_2a91d72bd1b9ad414c59188105b60dcd
#
_entry.id   2a91d72bd1b9ad414c59188105b60dcd
#
_cell.length_a   1.000
_cell.length_b   1.000
_cell.length_c   1.000
_cell.angle_alpha   90.00
_cell.angle_beta   90.00
_cell.angle_gamma   90.00
#
_symmetry.space_group_name_H-M   'P 1'
#
loop_
_entity.id
_entity.type
_entity.pdbx_description
1 polymer ?
#
loop_
_entity_poly.entity_id
_entity_poly.type
_entity_poly.pdbx_seq_one_letter_code
_entity_poly.pdbx_strand_id
1 'polypeptide(L)'
;MFSREPFALTQNTLDAYRNQYGLNGITVIPVNMYGPYDNFKPESSHVIPALIKKIEEAGESGSLEIWGTGNASREFLHVRDSARGIVMAAEAYNDP
;
A
#
# COMPACT_ATOMS: atom_id res chain seq x y z
N MET A 1 11.66 -6.86 -2.95
CA MET A 1 11.51 -6.54 -4.37
C MET A 1 10.15 -6.98 -4.85
N PHE A 2 9.50 -6.15 -5.60
CA PHE A 2 8.15 -6.39 -6.05
C PHE A 2 8.14 -7.25 -7.31
N SER A 3 7.48 -8.41 -7.27
CA SER A 3 7.33 -9.29 -8.43
C SER A 3 6.07 -8.93 -9.22
N ARG A 4 6.17 -8.86 -10.56
CA ARG A 4 5.02 -8.63 -11.44
C ARG A 4 4.18 -9.89 -11.68
N GLU A 5 4.73 -11.07 -11.42
CA GLU A 5 4.06 -12.34 -11.69
C GLU A 5 2.73 -12.52 -10.94
N PRO A 6 2.62 -12.21 -9.63
CA PRO A 6 1.34 -12.32 -8.93
C PRO A 6 0.25 -11.42 -9.51
N PHE A 7 0.62 -10.24 -10.02
CA PHE A 7 -0.34 -9.35 -10.68
C PHE A 7 -0.86 -9.92 -11.98
N ALA A 8 0.04 -10.43 -12.82
CA ALA A 8 -0.34 -11.02 -14.09
C ALA A 8 -1.27 -12.20 -13.88
N LEU A 9 -0.98 -13.07 -12.90
CA LEU A 9 -1.82 -14.20 -12.56
C LEU A 9 -3.20 -13.76 -12.06
N THR A 10 -3.25 -12.79 -11.16
CA THR A 10 -4.51 -12.26 -10.64
C THR A 10 -5.35 -11.64 -11.75
N GLN A 11 -4.74 -10.82 -12.59
CA GLN A 11 -5.43 -10.17 -13.69
C GLN A 11 -5.95 -11.19 -14.72
N ASN A 12 -5.14 -12.17 -15.07
CA ASN A 12 -5.54 -13.22 -16.01
C ASN A 12 -6.71 -14.06 -15.46
N THR A 13 -6.69 -14.37 -14.17
CA THR A 13 -7.77 -15.09 -13.50
C THR A 13 -9.05 -14.27 -13.53
N LEU A 14 -8.98 -12.99 -13.22
CA LEU A 14 -10.13 -12.08 -13.26
C LEU A 14 -10.71 -11.98 -14.66
N ASP A 15 -9.86 -11.83 -15.68
CA ASP A 15 -10.28 -11.77 -17.08
C ASP A 15 -10.97 -13.07 -17.52
N ALA A 16 -10.45 -14.22 -17.10
CA ALA A 16 -11.06 -15.51 -17.40
C ALA A 16 -12.46 -15.63 -16.79
N TYR A 17 -12.63 -15.23 -15.53
CA TYR A 17 -13.94 -15.24 -14.88
C TYR A 17 -14.91 -14.26 -15.53
N ARG A 18 -14.43 -13.08 -15.92
CA ARG A 18 -15.25 -12.10 -16.63
C ARG A 18 -15.74 -12.66 -17.96
N ASN A 19 -14.83 -13.25 -18.74
CA ASN A 19 -15.17 -13.79 -20.06
C ASN A 19 -16.09 -15.01 -19.98
N GLN A 20 -15.87 -15.89 -19.02
CA GLN A 20 -16.62 -17.14 -18.91
C GLN A 20 -17.95 -16.99 -18.17
N TYR A 21 -18.00 -16.18 -17.12
CA TYR A 21 -19.17 -16.08 -16.25
C TYR A 21 -19.79 -14.69 -16.20
N GLY A 22 -19.22 -13.72 -16.90
CA GLY A 22 -19.69 -12.34 -16.82
C GLY A 22 -19.42 -11.68 -15.47
N LEU A 23 -18.43 -12.16 -14.71
CA LEU A 23 -18.08 -11.58 -13.43
C LEU A 23 -17.65 -10.13 -13.60
N ASN A 24 -18.27 -9.23 -12.86
CA ASN A 24 -17.94 -7.82 -12.87
C ASN A 24 -16.88 -7.52 -11.80
N GLY A 25 -15.63 -7.83 -12.13
CA GLY A 25 -14.50 -7.64 -11.24
C GLY A 25 -13.54 -6.57 -11.73
N ILE A 26 -12.94 -5.84 -10.82
CA ILE A 26 -11.91 -4.84 -11.12
C ILE A 26 -10.67 -5.09 -10.28
N THR A 27 -9.53 -4.60 -10.76
CA THR A 27 -8.28 -4.65 -10.01
C THR A 27 -7.91 -3.24 -9.55
N VAL A 28 -7.59 -3.10 -8.28
CA VAL A 28 -7.06 -1.85 -7.73
C VAL A 28 -5.63 -2.08 -7.24
N ILE A 29 -4.76 -1.12 -7.53
CA ILE A 29 -3.35 -1.20 -7.13
C ILE A 29 -3.07 -0.01 -6.22
N PRO A 30 -3.06 -0.22 -4.90
CA PRO A 30 -2.82 0.86 -3.96
C PRO A 30 -1.35 1.27 -3.97
N VAL A 31 -1.10 2.55 -3.70
CA VAL A 31 0.24 3.05 -3.39
C VAL A 31 0.64 2.63 -1.97
N ASN A 32 1.80 3.07 -1.50
CA ASN A 32 2.22 2.77 -0.13
C ASN A 32 1.21 3.34 0.88
N MET A 33 0.69 2.48 1.71
CA MET A 33 -0.31 2.87 2.71
C MET A 33 0.31 2.99 4.09
N TYR A 34 -0.27 3.84 4.93
CA TYR A 34 0.11 4.01 6.32
C TYR A 34 -1.14 4.29 7.16
N GLY A 35 -1.02 4.09 8.47
CA GLY A 35 -2.11 4.38 9.37
C GLY A 35 -2.09 3.55 10.64
N PRO A 36 -3.14 3.65 11.45
CA PRO A 36 -3.28 2.85 12.67
C PRO A 36 -3.19 1.35 12.39
N TYR A 37 -2.67 0.62 13.37
CA TYR A 37 -2.50 -0.84 13.32
C TYR A 37 -1.43 -1.32 12.35
N ASP A 38 -0.54 -0.44 11.91
CA ASP A 38 0.58 -0.82 11.05
C ASP A 38 1.60 -1.69 11.80
N ASN A 39 2.55 -2.22 11.05
CA ASN A 39 3.66 -3.00 11.61
C ASN A 39 4.81 -2.07 12.01
N PHE A 40 5.09 -1.99 13.31
CA PHE A 40 6.15 -1.16 13.85
C PHE A 40 7.42 -1.95 14.24
N LYS A 41 7.52 -3.21 13.86
CA LYS A 41 8.71 -4.03 14.15
C LYS A 41 9.90 -3.53 13.33
N PRO A 42 11.07 -3.24 13.97
CA PRO A 42 12.21 -2.65 13.26
C PRO A 42 12.69 -3.45 12.06
N GLU A 43 12.61 -4.78 12.14
CA GLU A 43 13.13 -5.68 11.11
C GLU A 43 12.23 -5.81 9.88
N SER A 44 10.96 -5.38 9.97
CA SER A 44 9.98 -5.63 8.91
C SER A 44 9.04 -4.47 8.61
N SER A 45 9.16 -3.35 9.33
CA SER A 45 8.27 -2.20 9.11
C SER A 45 8.64 -1.41 7.86
N HIS A 46 7.63 -0.82 7.23
CA HIS A 46 7.83 0.15 6.15
C HIS A 46 8.30 1.50 6.68
N VAL A 47 8.61 2.42 5.76
CA VAL A 47 9.29 3.67 6.10
C VAL A 47 8.54 4.56 7.08
N ILE A 48 7.23 4.78 6.91
CA ILE A 48 6.47 5.67 7.79
C ILE A 48 6.38 5.13 9.22
N PRO A 49 5.94 3.89 9.46
CA PRO A 49 5.93 3.36 10.82
C PRO A 49 7.33 3.28 11.44
N ALA A 50 8.35 2.96 10.63
CA ALA A 50 9.73 2.95 11.13
C ALA A 50 10.20 4.33 11.59
N LEU A 51 9.88 5.38 10.84
CA LEU A 51 10.22 6.75 11.20
C LEU A 51 9.44 7.21 12.44
N ILE A 52 8.17 6.92 12.54
CA ILE A 52 7.34 7.25 13.71
C ILE A 52 7.95 6.62 14.97
N LYS A 53 8.30 5.35 14.90
CA LYS A 53 8.93 4.65 16.02
C LYS A 53 10.26 5.27 16.42
N LYS A 54 11.11 5.58 15.44
CA LYS A 54 12.41 6.24 15.70
C LYS A 54 12.25 7.61 16.33
N ILE A 55 11.29 8.41 15.87
CA ILE A 55 11.01 9.73 16.43
C ILE A 55 10.53 9.60 17.86
N GLU A 56 9.62 8.69 18.15
CA GLU A 56 9.10 8.46 19.49
C GLU A 56 10.20 8.01 20.46
N GLU A 57 11.04 7.08 20.05
CA GLU A 57 12.16 6.58 20.85
C GLU A 57 13.26 7.62 21.08
N ALA A 58 13.49 8.52 20.13
CA ALA A 58 14.50 9.57 20.26
C ALA A 58 14.12 10.65 21.27
N GLY A 59 12.81 10.93 21.44
CA GLY A 59 12.34 11.97 22.35
C GLY A 59 12.66 13.38 21.86
N GLU A 60 12.43 14.38 22.73
CA GLU A 60 12.54 15.79 22.35
C GLU A 60 13.97 16.26 22.05
N SER A 61 14.97 15.65 22.68
CA SER A 61 16.36 16.03 22.53
C SER A 61 17.24 15.02 21.81
N GLY A 62 16.64 13.95 21.33
CA GLY A 62 17.36 12.89 20.63
C GLY A 62 17.67 13.22 19.17
N SER A 63 18.59 12.45 18.59
CA SER A 63 18.88 12.49 17.16
C SER A 63 18.30 11.28 16.45
N LEU A 64 17.97 11.46 15.18
CA LEU A 64 17.36 10.46 14.35
C LEU A 64 18.30 10.08 13.21
N GLU A 65 18.60 8.80 13.09
CA GLU A 65 19.37 8.29 11.97
C GLU A 65 18.45 7.94 10.80
N ILE A 66 18.72 8.56 9.66
CA ILE A 66 17.99 8.31 8.41
C ILE A 66 18.94 7.64 7.44
N TRP A 67 18.52 6.54 6.85
CA TRP A 67 19.30 5.81 5.87
C TRP A 67 19.20 6.47 4.49
N GLY A 68 20.33 6.50 3.78
CA GLY A 68 20.41 7.07 2.45
C GLY A 68 20.57 8.59 2.45
N THR A 69 20.32 9.20 1.30
CA THR A 69 20.52 10.64 1.07
C THR A 69 19.30 11.50 1.41
N GLY A 70 18.15 10.88 1.62
CA GLY A 70 16.89 11.59 1.80
C GLY A 70 16.25 12.06 0.49
N ASN A 71 16.83 11.74 -0.66
CA ASN A 71 16.34 12.19 -1.96
C ASN A 71 15.25 11.30 -2.55
N ALA A 72 15.04 10.11 -2.01
CA ALA A 72 14.00 9.21 -2.49
C ALA A 72 12.62 9.76 -2.16
N SER A 73 11.73 9.68 -3.13
CA SER A 73 10.33 10.08 -2.96
C SER A 73 9.42 8.91 -3.28
N ARG A 74 8.27 8.86 -2.59
CA ARG A 74 7.24 7.84 -2.77
C ARG A 74 5.88 8.47 -2.58
N GLU A 75 4.88 7.89 -3.19
CA GLU A 75 3.49 8.26 -2.93
C GLU A 75 2.98 7.48 -1.72
N PHE A 76 2.29 8.16 -0.84
CA PHE A 76 1.70 7.57 0.36
C PHE A 76 0.23 7.92 0.45
N LEU A 77 -0.57 6.98 0.92
CA LEU A 77 -1.99 7.15 1.10
C LEU A 77 -2.41 6.63 2.48
N HIS A 78 -3.14 7.43 3.23
CA HIS A 78 -3.66 6.99 4.51
C HIS A 78 -4.62 5.80 4.32
N VAL A 79 -4.53 4.82 5.19
CA VAL A 79 -5.29 3.57 5.06
C VAL A 79 -6.80 3.78 5.00
N ARG A 80 -7.34 4.78 5.70
CA ARG A 80 -8.77 5.13 5.65
C ARG A 80 -9.18 5.66 4.29
N ASP A 81 -8.35 6.50 3.68
CA ASP A 81 -8.61 7.03 2.35
C ASP A 81 -8.50 5.93 1.29
N SER A 82 -7.54 5.03 1.46
CA SER A 82 -7.42 3.86 0.60
C SER A 82 -8.66 2.96 0.66
N ALA A 83 -9.12 2.64 1.87
CA ALA A 83 -10.33 1.85 2.06
C ALA A 83 -11.56 2.51 1.43
N ARG A 84 -11.71 3.82 1.62
CA ARG A 84 -12.80 4.59 1.02
C ARG A 84 -12.73 4.57 -0.50
N GLY A 85 -11.54 4.73 -1.05
CA GLY A 85 -11.32 4.65 -2.51
C GLY A 85 -11.69 3.30 -3.08
N ILE A 86 -11.34 2.21 -2.38
CA ILE A 86 -11.68 0.84 -2.79
C ILE A 86 -13.20 0.64 -2.82
N VAL A 87 -13.91 1.10 -1.79
CA VAL A 87 -15.38 1.02 -1.75
C VAL A 87 -16.00 1.82 -2.89
N MET A 88 -15.52 3.04 -3.13
CA MET A 88 -16.01 3.87 -4.23
C MET A 88 -15.76 3.22 -5.59
N ALA A 89 -14.59 2.62 -5.77
CA ALA A 89 -14.27 1.89 -7.01
C ALA A 89 -15.20 0.70 -7.21
N ALA A 90 -15.47 -0.06 -6.16
CA ALA A 90 -16.40 -1.20 -6.22
C ALA A 90 -17.83 -0.78 -6.59
N GLU A 91 -18.26 0.40 -6.15
CA GLU A 91 -19.60 0.89 -6.41
C GLU A 91 -19.75 1.55 -7.78
N ALA A 92 -18.72 2.23 -8.28
CA ALA A 92 -18.83 3.11 -9.44
C ALA A 92 -18.01 2.69 -10.66
N TYR A 93 -16.91 1.98 -10.47
CA TYR A 93 -16.01 1.62 -11.56
C TYR A 93 -16.28 0.21 -12.07
N ASN A 94 -16.42 0.05 -13.39
CA ASN A 94 -16.83 -1.21 -14.00
C ASN A 94 -15.98 -1.62 -15.21
N ASP A 95 -14.92 -0.91 -15.51
CA ASP A 95 -14.04 -1.26 -16.63
C ASP A 95 -12.96 -2.26 -16.19
N PRO A 96 -12.65 -3.27 -17.04
CA PRO A 96 -11.61 -4.24 -16.72
C PRO A 96 -10.19 -3.65 -16.70
#